data_9fb885e262947516d33ef6f1240761c5
#
_entry.id   9fb885e262947516d33ef6f1240761c5
#
_cell.length_a   1.000
_cell.length_b   1.000
_cell.length_c   1.000
_cell.angle_alpha   90.00
_cell.angle_beta   90.00
_cell.angle_gamma   90.00
#
_symmetry.space_group_name_H-M   'P 1'
#
loop_
_entity.id
_entity.type
_entity.pdbx_description
1 polymer ?
#
loop_
_entity_poly.entity_id
_entity_poly.type
_entity_poly.pdbx_seq_one_letter_code
_entity_poly.pdbx_strand_id
1 'polypeptide(L)'
;KQLAATADLEDISIPEQATFLHPTAVLFNGGVLKAEALASRLMTVLNEWLVAEQAPAARLLSGADLDLAVARGAAYYGFVRKGKGVRIKGGTAACYYVGIESAMPAIPGLAPEIEALCVAPFGMEEGSEVVLPDDEFGLVIGEPVRFRFFASKTRREDAVGARLDYWQDEELEELDEIEVTLPEDGHRAGEVVPVHLRATVTEVGTLELHAVSQRDNSHW
;
A
#
# COMPACT_ATOMS: atom_id res chain seq x y z
N LYS A 1 -14.33 8.39 10.31
CA LYS A 1 -13.24 9.35 10.04
C LYS A 1 -12.09 8.73 9.20
N GLN A 2 -11.63 7.52 9.51
CA GLN A 2 -10.54 6.88 8.72
C GLN A 2 -10.94 6.56 7.27
N LEU A 3 -12.15 6.06 7.04
CA LEU A 3 -12.66 5.77 5.69
C LEU A 3 -12.80 7.03 4.82
N ALA A 4 -13.17 8.17 5.41
CA ALA A 4 -13.24 9.43 4.69
C ALA A 4 -11.86 9.98 4.28
N ALA A 5 -10.80 9.62 5.01
CA ALA A 5 -9.44 10.04 4.70
C ALA A 5 -8.77 9.18 3.61
N THR A 6 -9.29 7.99 3.31
CA THR A 6 -8.73 7.05 2.34
C THR A 6 -9.54 6.91 1.05
N ALA A 7 -10.77 7.42 1.02
CA ALA A 7 -11.59 7.39 -0.19
C ALA A 7 -11.20 8.54 -1.13
N ASP A 8 -11.10 8.25 -2.40
CA ASP A 8 -11.05 9.25 -3.46
C ASP A 8 -12.42 9.93 -3.51
N LEU A 9 -12.53 11.10 -2.87
CA LEU A 9 -13.80 11.76 -2.58
C LEU A 9 -14.23 12.74 -3.66
N GLU A 10 -13.55 12.79 -4.80
CA GLU A 10 -13.90 13.71 -5.89
C GLU A 10 -15.36 13.55 -6.37
N ASP A 11 -15.89 12.32 -6.28
CA ASP A 11 -17.28 12.01 -6.66
C ASP A 11 -18.26 11.90 -5.49
N ILE A 12 -17.83 12.12 -4.24
CA ILE A 12 -18.70 11.97 -3.06
C ILE A 12 -18.95 13.32 -2.40
N SER A 13 -20.14 13.87 -2.60
CA SER A 13 -20.59 15.03 -1.85
C SER A 13 -20.82 14.66 -0.38
N ILE A 14 -19.88 15.01 0.49
CA ILE A 14 -20.06 14.93 1.95
C ILE A 14 -20.61 16.28 2.40
N PRO A 15 -21.77 16.33 3.08
CA PRO A 15 -22.25 17.57 3.68
C PRO A 15 -21.21 18.14 4.66
N GLU A 16 -20.95 19.45 4.63
CA GLU A 16 -19.94 20.11 5.48
C GLU A 16 -20.10 19.81 6.99
N GLN A 17 -21.31 19.49 7.42
CA GLN A 17 -21.64 19.20 8.82
C GLN A 17 -21.64 17.72 9.17
N ALA A 18 -21.36 16.82 8.20
CA ALA A 18 -21.39 15.37 8.44
C ALA A 18 -20.20 14.94 9.33
N THR A 19 -20.50 14.16 10.37
CA THR A 19 -19.48 13.62 11.27
C THR A 19 -18.88 12.29 10.76
N PHE A 20 -19.54 11.64 9.80
CA PHE A 20 -19.10 10.40 9.16
C PHE A 20 -19.63 10.30 7.71
N LEU A 21 -19.07 9.39 6.92
CA LEU A 21 -19.58 9.06 5.58
C LEU A 21 -20.95 8.41 5.67
N HIS A 22 -21.93 8.91 4.92
CA HIS A 22 -23.29 8.39 4.88
C HIS A 22 -23.39 7.24 3.87
N PRO A 23 -23.37 5.96 4.31
CA PRO A 23 -23.55 4.84 3.39
C PRO A 23 -24.98 4.81 2.86
N THR A 24 -25.14 4.68 1.56
CA THR A 24 -26.46 4.54 0.90
C THR A 24 -26.94 3.10 0.85
N ALA A 25 -25.99 2.15 0.92
CA ALA A 25 -26.26 0.71 0.87
C ALA A 25 -25.25 -0.07 1.73
N VAL A 26 -25.70 -1.19 2.28
CA VAL A 26 -24.90 -2.11 3.08
C VAL A 26 -24.96 -3.50 2.46
N LEU A 27 -23.82 -4.13 2.26
CA LEU A 27 -23.73 -5.53 1.89
C LEU A 27 -23.14 -6.32 3.06
N PHE A 28 -23.89 -7.30 3.56
CA PHE A 28 -23.39 -8.19 4.59
C PHE A 28 -22.55 -9.32 3.98
N ASN A 29 -21.47 -9.68 4.66
CA ASN A 29 -20.64 -10.81 4.34
C ASN A 29 -20.22 -11.54 5.62
N GLY A 30 -19.97 -12.85 5.50
CA GLY A 30 -19.53 -13.71 6.60
C GLY A 30 -20.65 -14.29 7.45
N GLY A 31 -20.37 -15.45 8.07
CA GLY A 31 -21.35 -16.28 8.75
C GLY A 31 -21.97 -15.67 10.02
N VAL A 32 -21.31 -14.72 10.67
CA VAL A 32 -21.81 -14.03 11.89
C VAL A 32 -23.13 -13.32 11.61
N LEU A 33 -23.27 -12.73 10.42
CA LEU A 33 -24.46 -11.96 10.04
C LEU A 33 -25.64 -12.80 9.55
N LYS A 34 -25.53 -14.15 9.63
CA LYS A 34 -26.68 -15.06 9.53
C LYS A 34 -27.61 -14.92 10.72
N ALA A 35 -27.10 -14.45 11.87
CA ALA A 35 -27.94 -14.13 13.01
C ALA A 35 -28.78 -12.89 12.71
N GLU A 36 -30.05 -13.10 12.34
CA GLU A 36 -30.98 -12.02 11.95
C GLU A 36 -31.06 -10.90 13.00
N ALA A 37 -31.00 -11.26 14.29
CA ALA A 37 -31.01 -10.29 15.38
C ALA A 37 -29.81 -9.34 15.33
N LEU A 38 -28.60 -9.83 15.00
CA LEU A 38 -27.41 -9.02 14.85
C LEU A 38 -27.48 -8.15 13.60
N ALA A 39 -27.87 -8.73 12.47
CA ALA A 39 -28.02 -8.03 11.20
C ALA A 39 -29.04 -6.89 11.31
N SER A 40 -30.22 -7.17 11.90
CA SER A 40 -31.28 -6.17 12.13
C SER A 40 -30.82 -5.09 13.08
N ARG A 41 -30.16 -5.43 14.19
CA ARG A 41 -29.66 -4.44 15.15
C ARG A 41 -28.61 -3.51 14.52
N LEU A 42 -27.72 -4.04 13.72
CA LEU A 42 -26.70 -3.27 13.00
C LEU A 42 -27.36 -2.24 12.07
N MET A 43 -28.31 -2.68 11.25
CA MET A 43 -29.04 -1.79 10.35
C MET A 43 -29.85 -0.73 11.09
N THR A 44 -30.47 -1.10 12.22
CA THR A 44 -31.22 -0.15 13.07
C THR A 44 -30.31 0.94 13.58
N VAL A 45 -29.17 0.58 14.21
CA VAL A 45 -28.24 1.57 14.78
C VAL A 45 -27.65 2.47 13.70
N LEU A 46 -27.26 1.88 12.55
CA LEU A 46 -26.73 2.67 11.42
C LEU A 46 -27.77 3.68 10.93
N ASN A 47 -29.02 3.27 10.76
CA ASN A 47 -30.08 4.15 10.29
C ASN A 47 -30.49 5.20 11.35
N GLU A 48 -30.41 4.89 12.64
CA GLU A 48 -30.55 5.87 13.70
C GLU A 48 -29.50 6.99 13.59
N TRP A 49 -28.24 6.65 13.32
CA TRP A 49 -27.17 7.64 13.12
C TRP A 49 -27.39 8.48 11.86
N LEU A 50 -27.78 7.85 10.75
CA LEU A 50 -28.09 8.57 9.51
C LEU A 50 -29.23 9.55 9.69
N VAL A 51 -30.31 9.12 10.35
CA VAL A 51 -31.46 9.99 10.65
C VAL A 51 -31.04 11.16 11.54
N ALA A 52 -30.19 10.95 12.54
CA ALA A 52 -29.67 12.02 13.39
C ALA A 52 -28.90 13.11 12.60
N GLU A 53 -28.30 12.75 11.49
CA GLU A 53 -27.63 13.68 10.57
C GLU A 53 -28.49 14.09 9.36
N GLN A 54 -29.81 13.82 9.41
CA GLN A 54 -30.77 14.12 8.34
C GLN A 54 -30.46 13.46 7.00
N ALA A 55 -29.68 12.35 7.04
CA ALA A 55 -29.33 11.56 5.86
C ALA A 55 -30.40 10.49 5.56
N PRO A 56 -30.54 10.09 4.27
CA PRO A 56 -31.41 8.98 3.90
C PRO A 56 -30.97 7.67 4.57
N ALA A 57 -31.95 6.82 4.91
CA ALA A 57 -31.66 5.49 5.45
C ALA A 57 -30.91 4.62 4.44
N ALA A 58 -29.89 3.89 4.93
CA ALA A 58 -29.16 2.91 4.13
C ALA A 58 -30.04 1.69 3.86
N ARG A 59 -29.95 1.17 2.63
CA ARG A 59 -30.65 -0.06 2.25
C ARG A 59 -29.75 -1.28 2.40
N LEU A 60 -30.32 -2.38 2.84
CA LEU A 60 -29.60 -3.66 2.82
C LEU A 60 -29.64 -4.25 1.40
N LEU A 61 -28.46 -4.55 0.83
CA LEU A 61 -28.35 -5.25 -0.45
C LEU A 61 -28.62 -6.74 -0.24
N SER A 62 -29.46 -7.31 -1.12
CA SER A 62 -29.80 -8.73 -1.12
C SER A 62 -28.91 -9.52 -2.09
N GLY A 63 -28.91 -10.85 -1.95
CA GLY A 63 -28.24 -11.76 -2.89
C GLY A 63 -26.83 -12.21 -2.48
N ALA A 64 -26.32 -11.75 -1.33
CA ALA A 64 -25.10 -12.32 -0.78
C ALA A 64 -25.36 -13.70 -0.17
N ASP A 65 -24.56 -14.67 -0.55
CA ASP A 65 -24.52 -15.99 0.10
C ASP A 65 -23.44 -15.93 1.18
N LEU A 66 -23.86 -15.82 2.44
CA LEU A 66 -22.96 -15.61 3.58
C LEU A 66 -21.99 -16.77 3.85
N ASP A 67 -22.29 -17.97 3.31
CA ASP A 67 -21.40 -19.12 3.40
C ASP A 67 -20.39 -19.19 2.27
N LEU A 68 -20.84 -18.90 1.06
CA LEU A 68 -20.06 -19.14 -0.15
C LEU A 68 -19.48 -17.86 -0.78
N ALA A 69 -19.71 -16.68 -0.19
CA ALA A 69 -19.26 -15.43 -0.77
C ALA A 69 -17.75 -15.39 -1.02
N VAL A 70 -16.94 -15.85 -0.07
CA VAL A 70 -15.48 -15.92 -0.21
C VAL A 70 -15.07 -16.91 -1.30
N ALA A 71 -15.65 -18.11 -1.32
CA ALA A 71 -15.34 -19.13 -2.33
C ALA A 71 -15.73 -18.66 -3.75
N ARG A 72 -16.90 -18.01 -3.89
CA ARG A 72 -17.34 -17.42 -5.16
C ARG A 72 -16.43 -16.26 -5.58
N GLY A 73 -16.02 -15.42 -4.63
CA GLY A 73 -15.07 -14.35 -4.87
C GLY A 73 -13.72 -14.87 -5.37
N ALA A 74 -13.17 -15.90 -4.74
CA ALA A 74 -11.93 -16.56 -5.16
C ALA A 74 -12.05 -17.17 -6.57
N ALA A 75 -13.16 -17.84 -6.86
CA ALA A 75 -13.41 -18.40 -8.20
C ALA A 75 -13.53 -17.29 -9.27
N TYR A 76 -14.24 -16.21 -8.93
CA TYR A 76 -14.38 -15.05 -9.81
C TYR A 76 -13.04 -14.34 -10.04
N TYR A 77 -12.21 -14.21 -9.01
CA TYR A 77 -10.86 -13.67 -9.12
C TYR A 77 -10.00 -14.49 -10.10
N GLY A 78 -10.03 -15.83 -9.99
CA GLY A 78 -9.38 -16.71 -10.96
C GLY A 78 -9.88 -16.53 -12.41
N PHE A 79 -11.18 -16.20 -12.58
CA PHE A 79 -11.76 -15.89 -13.88
C PHE A 79 -11.26 -14.54 -14.42
N VAL A 80 -11.20 -13.53 -13.55
CA VAL A 80 -10.69 -12.18 -13.89
C VAL A 80 -9.19 -12.23 -14.27
N ARG A 81 -8.39 -13.03 -13.58
CA ARG A 81 -6.97 -13.25 -13.94
C ARG A 81 -6.76 -13.82 -15.34
N LYS A 82 -7.76 -14.47 -15.90
CA LYS A 82 -7.76 -14.93 -17.31
C LYS A 82 -8.24 -13.84 -18.30
N GLY A 83 -8.28 -12.58 -17.88
CA GLY A 83 -8.72 -11.46 -18.71
C GLY A 83 -10.22 -11.40 -18.96
N LYS A 84 -11.03 -12.07 -18.12
CA LYS A 84 -12.50 -12.14 -18.27
C LYS A 84 -13.17 -11.47 -17.06
N GLY A 85 -14.25 -10.73 -17.31
CA GLY A 85 -15.00 -10.05 -16.24
C GLY A 85 -14.43 -8.69 -15.86
N VAL A 86 -14.90 -8.17 -14.73
CA VAL A 86 -14.50 -6.85 -14.18
C VAL A 86 -13.60 -7.06 -12.98
N ARG A 87 -12.40 -6.51 -13.02
CA ARG A 87 -11.48 -6.47 -11.87
C ARG A 87 -11.71 -5.17 -11.10
N ILE A 88 -12.02 -5.31 -9.82
CA ILE A 88 -11.88 -4.21 -8.88
C ILE A 88 -10.40 -4.19 -8.51
N LYS A 89 -9.68 -3.15 -8.95
CA LYS A 89 -8.28 -2.97 -8.62
C LYS A 89 -8.20 -2.22 -7.29
N GLY A 90 -7.36 -2.69 -6.40
CA GLY A 90 -6.89 -1.96 -5.25
C GLY A 90 -5.62 -1.21 -5.61
N GLY A 91 -5.19 -0.35 -4.72
CA GLY A 91 -3.91 0.34 -4.82
C GLY A 91 -3.28 0.49 -3.45
N THR A 92 -2.02 0.90 -3.42
CA THR A 92 -1.32 1.20 -2.16
C THR A 92 -2.07 2.26 -1.36
N ALA A 93 -2.28 2.00 -0.08
CA ALA A 93 -3.00 2.93 0.82
C ALA A 93 -2.13 4.11 1.30
N ALA A 94 -0.85 4.13 0.93
CA ALA A 94 0.14 5.12 1.28
C ALA A 94 1.19 5.23 0.17
N CYS A 95 1.96 6.32 0.14
CA CYS A 95 3.25 6.33 -0.54
C CYS A 95 4.28 5.61 0.34
N TYR A 96 5.17 4.84 -0.28
CA TYR A 96 6.24 4.12 0.40
C TYR A 96 7.59 4.60 -0.06
N TYR A 97 8.53 4.72 0.88
CA TYR A 97 9.86 5.27 0.64
C TYR A 97 10.92 4.37 1.25
N VAL A 98 12.08 4.35 0.60
CA VAL A 98 13.31 3.75 1.13
C VAL A 98 14.25 4.87 1.55
N GLY A 99 14.84 4.75 2.74
CA GLY A 99 15.88 5.64 3.20
C GLY A 99 17.20 5.33 2.52
N ILE A 100 17.78 6.31 1.87
CA ILE A 100 19.06 6.24 1.19
C ILE A 100 20.03 7.16 1.92
N GLU A 101 21.20 6.64 2.26
CA GLU A 101 22.26 7.48 2.80
C GLU A 101 22.77 8.44 1.71
N SER A 102 22.82 9.70 2.07
CA SER A 102 23.39 10.73 1.19
C SER A 102 24.86 10.41 0.86
N ALA A 103 25.23 10.58 -0.43
CA ALA A 103 26.61 10.40 -0.89
C ALA A 103 27.60 11.45 -0.33
N MET A 104 27.17 12.28 0.61
CA MET A 104 28.04 13.27 1.25
C MET A 104 29.10 12.60 2.13
N PRO A 105 30.33 13.14 2.17
CA PRO A 105 31.37 12.60 3.04
C PRO A 105 30.91 12.56 4.51
N ALA A 106 31.04 11.40 5.14
CA ALA A 106 30.70 11.24 6.54
C ALA A 106 31.50 12.22 7.43
N ILE A 107 30.78 13.05 8.18
CA ILE A 107 31.40 13.94 9.17
C ILE A 107 31.54 13.14 10.47
N PRO A 108 32.76 12.99 11.01
CA PRO A 108 32.97 12.25 12.23
C PRO A 108 32.09 12.75 13.37
N GLY A 109 31.23 11.87 13.93
CA GLY A 109 30.32 12.18 15.03
C GLY A 109 28.91 12.65 14.62
N LEU A 110 28.62 12.79 13.33
CA LEU A 110 27.28 13.01 12.79
C LEU A 110 26.80 11.72 12.10
N ALA A 111 25.54 11.36 12.33
CA ALA A 111 24.89 10.32 11.51
C ALA A 111 24.78 10.81 10.04
N PRO A 112 24.91 9.91 9.05
CA PRO A 112 24.71 10.29 7.66
C PRO A 112 23.29 10.84 7.45
N GLU A 113 23.19 11.89 6.65
CA GLU A 113 21.88 12.41 6.23
C GLU A 113 21.21 11.34 5.37
N ILE A 114 19.92 11.13 5.61
CA ILE A 114 19.11 10.16 4.89
C ILE A 114 18.10 10.92 4.04
N GLU A 115 18.06 10.57 2.77
CA GLU A 115 17.01 10.98 1.84
C GLU A 115 15.95 9.89 1.77
N ALA A 116 14.67 10.25 1.69
CA ALA A 116 13.60 9.29 1.45
C ALA A 116 13.25 9.25 -0.04
N LEU A 117 13.48 8.11 -0.69
CA LEU A 117 13.17 7.87 -2.11
C LEU A 117 11.81 7.17 -2.23
N CYS A 118 10.86 7.78 -2.92
CA CYS A 118 9.56 7.18 -3.19
C CYS A 118 9.70 5.99 -4.15
N VAL A 119 9.41 4.80 -3.67
CA VAL A 119 9.46 3.54 -4.45
C VAL A 119 8.09 3.06 -4.88
N ALA A 120 7.03 3.42 -4.16
CA ALA A 120 5.66 3.11 -4.54
C ALA A 120 4.74 4.30 -4.19
N PRO A 121 4.12 4.95 -5.19
CA PRO A 121 3.23 6.07 -4.98
C PRO A 121 1.89 5.61 -4.38
N PHE A 122 1.13 6.55 -3.85
CA PHE A 122 -0.26 6.31 -3.43
C PHE A 122 -1.10 5.80 -4.61
N GLY A 123 -1.92 4.78 -4.37
CA GLY A 123 -2.80 4.23 -5.39
C GLY A 123 -2.09 3.36 -6.44
N MET A 124 -0.80 3.01 -6.28
CA MET A 124 -0.11 2.09 -7.18
C MET A 124 -0.87 0.76 -7.25
N GLU A 125 -1.36 0.41 -8.44
CA GLU A 125 -2.29 -0.70 -8.63
C GLU A 125 -1.66 -2.07 -8.33
N GLU A 126 -2.47 -2.98 -7.79
CA GLU A 126 -2.11 -4.40 -7.64
C GLU A 126 -1.72 -5.01 -8.99
N GLY A 127 -0.62 -5.76 -8.99
CA GLY A 127 -0.05 -6.39 -10.18
C GLY A 127 0.76 -5.43 -11.06
N SER A 128 1.07 -4.22 -10.58
CA SER A 128 1.96 -3.29 -11.27
C SER A 128 3.39 -3.37 -10.75
N GLU A 129 4.32 -3.00 -11.62
CA GLU A 129 5.75 -2.97 -11.36
C GLU A 129 6.33 -1.64 -11.83
N VAL A 130 7.25 -1.11 -11.06
CA VAL A 130 8.01 0.10 -11.40
C VAL A 130 9.48 -0.16 -11.15
N VAL A 131 10.31 0.22 -12.12
CA VAL A 131 11.77 0.22 -12.01
C VAL A 131 12.24 1.65 -11.84
N LEU A 132 13.18 1.88 -10.94
CA LEU A 132 13.84 3.18 -10.74
C LEU A 132 15.18 3.19 -11.51
N PRO A 133 15.18 3.53 -12.80
CA PRO A 133 16.35 3.38 -13.65
C PRO A 133 17.42 4.45 -13.43
N ASP A 134 17.01 5.61 -12.97
CA ASP A 134 17.89 6.78 -12.79
C ASP A 134 18.69 6.70 -11.48
N ASP A 135 18.34 5.76 -10.60
CA ASP A 135 18.97 5.57 -9.30
C ASP A 135 19.80 4.29 -9.31
N GLU A 136 21.14 4.45 -9.30
CA GLU A 136 22.09 3.36 -9.16
C GLU A 136 22.57 3.27 -7.72
N PHE A 137 22.42 2.08 -7.13
CA PHE A 137 22.85 1.78 -5.76
C PHE A 137 23.95 0.73 -5.78
N GLY A 138 24.95 0.90 -4.91
CA GLY A 138 25.97 -0.10 -4.69
C GLY A 138 25.59 -1.01 -3.53
N LEU A 139 25.30 -2.29 -3.79
CA LEU A 139 25.05 -3.27 -2.73
C LEU A 139 26.28 -4.15 -2.54
N VAL A 140 26.61 -4.44 -1.26
CA VAL A 140 27.74 -5.29 -0.89
C VAL A 140 27.29 -6.73 -0.77
N ILE A 141 27.94 -7.62 -1.53
CA ILE A 141 27.62 -9.06 -1.50
C ILE A 141 28.13 -9.70 -0.22
N GLY A 142 27.30 -10.55 0.39
CA GLY A 142 27.64 -11.32 1.60
C GLY A 142 27.56 -10.53 2.90
N GLU A 143 27.26 -9.24 2.86
CA GLU A 143 27.06 -8.41 4.04
C GLU A 143 25.57 -8.09 4.24
N PRO A 144 25.07 -8.02 5.50
CA PRO A 144 23.71 -7.59 5.76
C PRO A 144 23.55 -6.11 5.43
N VAL A 145 22.62 -5.79 4.54
CA VAL A 145 22.22 -4.42 4.20
C VAL A 145 20.89 -4.11 4.90
N ARG A 146 20.83 -2.99 5.59
CA ARG A 146 19.63 -2.51 6.26
C ARG A 146 19.06 -1.33 5.52
N PHE A 147 17.77 -1.41 5.25
CA PHE A 147 17.01 -0.35 4.64
C PHE A 147 16.02 0.21 5.64
N ARG A 148 16.09 1.51 5.90
CA ARG A 148 15.01 2.21 6.58
C ARG A 148 13.84 2.33 5.61
N PHE A 149 12.65 2.06 6.10
CA PHE A 149 11.45 2.05 5.29
C PHE A 149 10.42 3.01 5.89
N PHE A 150 9.75 3.79 5.04
CA PHE A 150 8.79 4.78 5.49
C PHE A 150 7.50 4.70 4.71
N ALA A 151 6.40 5.13 5.33
CA ALA A 151 5.11 5.29 4.68
C ALA A 151 4.53 6.69 4.93
N SER A 152 3.82 7.21 3.94
CA SER A 152 3.07 8.46 4.08
C SER A 152 1.64 8.30 3.59
N LYS A 153 0.69 8.70 4.45
CA LYS A 153 -0.74 8.78 4.11
C LYS A 153 -1.15 10.19 3.68
N THR A 154 -0.27 11.18 3.93
CA THR A 154 -0.53 12.60 3.65
C THR A 154 0.04 13.04 2.31
N ARG A 155 1.20 12.50 1.91
CA ARG A 155 1.91 12.85 0.68
C ARG A 155 1.43 12.00 -0.50
N ARG A 156 0.21 12.25 -0.97
CA ARG A 156 -0.44 11.42 -2.00
C ARG A 156 -0.01 11.72 -3.43
N GLU A 157 0.62 12.87 -3.64
CA GLU A 157 1.01 13.35 -4.98
C GLU A 157 2.46 12.99 -5.34
N ASP A 158 3.20 12.41 -4.40
CA ASP A 158 4.59 12.04 -4.66
C ASP A 158 4.65 10.90 -5.69
N ALA A 159 5.39 11.16 -6.76
CA ALA A 159 5.61 10.19 -7.82
C ALA A 159 6.77 9.24 -7.48
N VAL A 160 6.86 8.12 -8.19
CA VAL A 160 8.02 7.24 -8.13
C VAL A 160 9.30 8.00 -8.46
N GLY A 161 10.36 7.78 -7.68
CA GLY A 161 11.63 8.48 -7.83
C GLY A 161 11.67 9.86 -7.15
N ALA A 162 10.57 10.33 -6.57
CA ALA A 162 10.60 11.57 -5.77
C ALA A 162 11.52 11.39 -4.55
N ARG A 163 12.40 12.37 -4.33
CA ARG A 163 13.36 12.39 -3.22
C ARG A 163 12.97 13.46 -2.22
N LEU A 164 13.05 13.14 -0.95
CA LEU A 164 12.81 14.04 0.17
C LEU A 164 14.08 14.13 0.99
N ASP A 165 14.68 15.31 1.00
CA ASP A 165 15.87 15.62 1.82
C ASP A 165 15.49 15.97 3.26
N TYR A 166 14.24 16.38 3.44
CA TYR A 166 13.67 16.76 4.72
C TYR A 166 12.18 16.46 4.78
N TRP A 167 11.70 16.01 5.93
CA TRP A 167 10.29 15.80 6.23
C TRP A 167 10.02 16.03 7.72
N GLN A 168 8.76 16.25 8.06
CA GLN A 168 8.29 16.33 9.45
C GLN A 168 7.86 14.94 9.93
N ASP A 169 7.95 14.69 11.23
CA ASP A 169 7.60 13.37 11.83
C ASP A 169 6.16 12.95 11.52
N GLU A 170 5.25 13.90 11.27
CA GLU A 170 3.86 13.62 10.91
C GLU A 170 3.67 13.30 9.42
N GLU A 171 4.65 13.58 8.57
CA GLU A 171 4.57 13.34 7.13
C GLU A 171 5.00 11.92 6.76
N LEU A 172 6.04 11.39 7.39
CA LEU A 172 6.53 10.04 7.18
C LEU A 172 6.51 9.24 8.49
N GLU A 173 5.82 8.11 8.45
CA GLU A 173 5.83 7.10 9.51
C GLU A 173 6.96 6.09 9.20
N GLU A 174 7.93 5.94 10.10
CA GLU A 174 8.96 4.92 9.96
C GLU A 174 8.39 3.54 10.27
N LEU A 175 8.59 2.62 9.35
CA LEU A 175 8.19 1.23 9.46
C LEU A 175 9.36 0.38 9.96
N ASP A 176 9.12 -0.92 10.17
CA ASP A 176 10.18 -1.85 10.55
C ASP A 176 11.29 -1.88 9.50
N GLU A 177 12.54 -1.89 9.96
CA GLU A 177 13.72 -2.02 9.09
C GLU A 177 13.70 -3.35 8.33
N ILE A 178 14.08 -3.28 7.05
CA ILE A 178 14.28 -4.48 6.24
C ILE A 178 15.77 -4.79 6.23
N GLU A 179 16.14 -5.96 6.75
CA GLU A 179 17.51 -6.47 6.67
C GLU A 179 17.57 -7.58 5.62
N VAL A 180 18.45 -7.43 4.64
CA VAL A 180 18.67 -8.41 3.56
C VAL A 180 20.15 -8.68 3.44
N THR A 181 20.54 -9.96 3.36
CA THR A 181 21.89 -10.35 2.99
C THR A 181 21.87 -10.88 1.57
N LEU A 182 22.62 -10.25 0.68
CA LEU A 182 22.72 -10.69 -0.71
C LEU A 182 23.58 -11.97 -0.79
N PRO A 183 23.04 -13.06 -1.37
CA PRO A 183 23.81 -14.30 -1.55
C PRO A 183 24.97 -14.10 -2.54
N GLU A 184 26.00 -14.89 -2.39
CA GLU A 184 27.20 -14.79 -3.23
C GLU A 184 26.92 -15.14 -4.70
N ASP A 185 26.05 -16.08 -5.02
CA ASP A 185 25.57 -16.50 -6.37
C ASP A 185 26.52 -16.23 -7.55
N GLY A 186 27.81 -16.57 -7.38
CA GLY A 186 28.87 -16.37 -8.39
C GLY A 186 29.65 -15.04 -8.22
N HIS A 187 29.28 -14.18 -7.32
CA HIS A 187 30.04 -12.99 -6.91
C HIS A 187 30.94 -13.29 -5.71
N ARG A 188 31.86 -12.39 -5.44
CA ARG A 188 32.75 -12.53 -4.27
C ARG A 188 32.16 -11.77 -3.08
N ALA A 189 32.28 -12.35 -1.89
CA ALA A 189 31.96 -11.63 -0.66
C ALA A 189 32.75 -10.30 -0.60
N GLY A 190 32.06 -9.22 -0.25
CA GLY A 190 32.61 -7.86 -0.23
C GLY A 190 32.64 -7.16 -1.60
N GLU A 191 32.17 -7.80 -2.68
CA GLU A 191 32.04 -7.15 -3.98
C GLU A 191 30.86 -6.18 -3.96
N VAL A 192 31.09 -4.97 -4.52
CA VAL A 192 30.00 -4.00 -4.73
C VAL A 192 29.37 -4.21 -6.09
N VAL A 193 28.10 -4.53 -6.11
CA VAL A 193 27.32 -4.73 -7.33
C VAL A 193 26.40 -3.53 -7.55
N PRO A 194 26.46 -2.88 -8.74
CA PRO A 194 25.52 -1.82 -9.08
C PRO A 194 24.14 -2.42 -9.39
N VAL A 195 23.12 -1.89 -8.71
CA VAL A 195 21.73 -2.35 -8.84
C VAL A 195 20.77 -1.17 -9.04
N HIS A 196 19.65 -1.47 -9.68
CA HIS A 196 18.46 -0.62 -9.64
C HIS A 196 17.42 -1.20 -8.69
N LEU A 197 16.62 -0.35 -8.10
CA LEU A 197 15.47 -0.80 -7.33
C LEU A 197 14.27 -1.03 -8.25
N ARG A 198 13.55 -2.10 -7.97
CA ARG A 198 12.28 -2.46 -8.59
C ARG A 198 11.25 -2.66 -7.50
N ALA A 199 10.18 -1.88 -7.54
CA ALA A 199 9.04 -2.05 -6.65
C ALA A 199 7.91 -2.75 -7.40
N THR A 200 7.32 -3.75 -6.79
CA THR A 200 6.19 -4.51 -7.32
C THR A 200 5.08 -4.56 -6.28
N VAL A 201 3.88 -4.15 -6.65
CA VAL A 201 2.69 -4.43 -5.86
C VAL A 201 2.11 -5.75 -6.36
N THR A 202 2.18 -6.78 -5.53
CA THR A 202 1.68 -8.10 -5.91
C THR A 202 0.17 -8.10 -6.14
N GLU A 203 -0.35 -9.15 -6.77
CA GLU A 203 -1.79 -9.28 -7.00
C GLU A 203 -2.63 -9.43 -5.72
N VAL A 204 -1.99 -9.62 -4.57
CA VAL A 204 -2.61 -9.68 -3.25
C VAL A 204 -2.38 -8.41 -2.42
N GLY A 205 -1.79 -7.38 -3.04
CA GLY A 205 -1.59 -6.07 -2.41
C GLY A 205 -0.35 -5.98 -1.52
N THR A 206 0.59 -6.94 -1.60
CA THR A 206 1.87 -6.85 -0.88
C THR A 206 2.86 -6.04 -1.71
N LEU A 207 3.57 -5.11 -1.09
CA LEU A 207 4.68 -4.41 -1.72
C LEU A 207 5.95 -5.26 -1.59
N GLU A 208 6.58 -5.56 -2.71
CA GLU A 208 7.88 -6.21 -2.80
C GLU A 208 8.89 -5.23 -3.39
N LEU A 209 10.08 -5.20 -2.81
CA LEU A 209 11.19 -4.39 -3.30
C LEU A 209 12.35 -5.32 -3.65
N HIS A 210 12.83 -5.21 -4.87
CA HIS A 210 13.92 -6.01 -5.40
C HIS A 210 15.08 -5.12 -5.82
N ALA A 211 16.30 -5.60 -5.57
CA ALA A 211 17.50 -5.05 -6.15
C ALA A 211 17.84 -5.87 -7.42
N VAL A 212 17.95 -5.21 -8.56
CA VAL A 212 18.21 -5.85 -9.85
C VAL A 212 19.59 -5.44 -10.34
N SER A 213 20.48 -6.42 -10.53
CA SER A 213 21.82 -6.18 -11.06
C SER A 213 21.76 -5.64 -12.49
N GLN A 214 22.58 -4.64 -12.77
CA GLN A 214 22.76 -4.13 -14.12
C GLN A 214 23.63 -5.02 -15.00
N ARG A 215 24.42 -5.92 -14.41
CA ARG A 215 25.44 -6.71 -15.14
C ARG A 215 24.88 -7.99 -15.73
N ASP A 216 24.03 -8.69 -14.97
CA ASP A 216 23.63 -10.06 -15.29
C ASP A 216 22.13 -10.35 -15.08
N ASN A 217 21.33 -9.33 -14.80
CA ASN A 217 19.91 -9.46 -14.45
C ASN A 217 19.61 -10.34 -13.22
N SER A 218 20.60 -10.67 -12.40
CA SER A 218 20.33 -11.27 -11.10
C SER A 218 19.47 -10.30 -10.26
N HIS A 219 18.60 -10.86 -9.44
CA HIS A 219 17.67 -10.06 -8.60
C HIS A 219 17.61 -10.67 -7.21
N TRP A 220 17.51 -9.80 -6.22
CA TRP A 220 17.43 -10.11 -4.79
C TRP A 220 16.26 -9.40 -4.14
#